data_8551816854f359715cc26bcfa4c02e01
#
_entry.id   8551816854f359715cc26bcfa4c02e01
#
_cell.length_a   1.000
_cell.length_b   1.000
_cell.length_c   1.000
_cell.angle_alpha   90.00
_cell.angle_beta   90.00
_cell.angle_gamma   90.00
#
_symmetry.space_group_name_H-M   'P 1'
#
loop_
_entity.id
_entity.type
_entity.pdbx_description
1 polymer ?
#
loop_
_entity_poly.entity_id
_entity_poly.type
_entity_poly.pdbx_seq_one_letter_code
_entity_poly.pdbx_strand_id
1 'polypeptide(L)'
;LNDLAQYQRILKQKNNYLKQLQLGQKTDKTMLEVLNQQFAQYALNVTLRREQFIEELEALAQPIHVGITNQRETLSLTYLPSIKLSDTSKNKSELLDEVITLLNEYQQREMDRAVCLYGPHRDDLGFNVNDMDAQTYGSQGQQRTTALSIKLAEIELMNIEVGEYPILLLDDVLS
;
A
#
# COMPACT_ATOMS: atom_id res chain seq x y z
N LEU A 1 -12.06 6.70 -3.16
CA LEU A 1 -11.42 7.94 -3.62
C LEU A 1 -11.35 9.02 -2.53
N ASN A 2 -12.40 9.20 -1.74
CA ASN A 2 -12.43 10.22 -0.68
C ASN A 2 -11.39 9.96 0.44
N ASP A 3 -11.25 8.73 0.90
CA ASP A 3 -10.33 8.38 1.99
C ASP A 3 -8.87 8.65 1.62
N LEU A 4 -8.46 8.35 0.38
CA LEU A 4 -7.10 8.61 -0.08
C LEU A 4 -6.80 10.12 -0.12
N ALA A 5 -7.74 10.94 -0.60
CA ALA A 5 -7.58 12.39 -0.62
C ALA A 5 -7.48 12.98 0.80
N GLN A 6 -8.33 12.53 1.72
CA GLN A 6 -8.27 12.93 3.13
C GLN A 6 -6.97 12.47 3.79
N TYR A 7 -6.55 11.22 3.53
CA TYR A 7 -5.27 10.69 3.99
C TYR A 7 -4.10 11.58 3.57
N GLN A 8 -4.01 11.93 2.28
CA GLN A 8 -2.95 12.79 1.74
C GLN A 8 -2.96 14.18 2.38
N ARG A 9 -4.15 14.75 2.60
CA ARG A 9 -4.31 16.04 3.27
C ARG A 9 -3.78 16.01 4.71
N ILE A 10 -4.19 15.01 5.50
CA ILE A 10 -3.75 14.87 6.89
C ILE A 10 -2.25 14.55 6.96
N LEU A 11 -1.73 13.71 6.09
CA LEU A 11 -0.29 13.43 5.99
C LEU A 11 0.51 14.73 5.76
N LYS A 12 0.07 15.58 4.84
CA LYS A 12 0.71 16.89 4.59
C LYS A 12 0.65 17.80 5.82
N GLN A 13 -0.48 17.84 6.50
CA GLN A 13 -0.64 18.64 7.73
C GLN A 13 0.28 18.13 8.84
N LYS A 14 0.31 16.79 9.07
CA LYS A 14 1.17 16.15 10.06
C LYS A 14 2.66 16.43 9.78
N ASN A 15 3.10 16.25 8.53
CA ASN A 15 4.50 16.54 8.15
C ASN A 15 4.87 18.01 8.35
N ASN A 16 3.98 18.96 8.03
CA ASN A 16 4.21 20.37 8.28
C ASN A 16 4.32 20.67 9.78
N TYR A 17 3.47 20.05 10.59
CA TYR A 17 3.49 20.25 12.04
C TYR A 17 4.76 19.65 12.67
N LEU A 18 5.20 18.47 12.25
CA LEU A 18 6.45 17.86 12.69
C LEU A 18 7.67 18.76 12.39
N LYS A 19 7.71 19.39 11.22
CA LYS A 19 8.74 20.39 10.89
C LYS A 19 8.71 21.61 11.80
N GLN A 20 7.53 22.13 12.12
CA GLN A 20 7.38 23.27 13.02
C GLN A 20 7.84 22.92 14.45
N LEU A 21 7.55 21.72 14.92
CA LEU A 21 8.05 21.21 16.21
C LEU A 21 9.58 21.13 16.23
N GLN A 22 10.19 20.56 15.19
CA GLN A 22 11.65 20.43 15.08
C GLN A 22 12.34 21.79 15.05
N LEU A 23 11.76 22.77 14.37
CA LEU A 23 12.29 24.14 14.29
C LEU A 23 12.02 24.98 15.56
N GLY A 24 11.35 24.41 16.57
CA GLY A 24 10.99 25.14 17.79
C GLY A 24 9.90 26.21 17.59
N GLN A 25 9.25 26.26 16.43
CA GLN A 25 8.15 27.19 16.13
C GLN A 25 6.85 26.79 16.83
N LYS A 26 6.72 25.53 17.20
CA LYS A 26 5.63 24.95 17.97
C LYS A 26 6.18 24.09 19.09
N THR A 27 5.45 24.00 20.20
CA THR A 27 5.83 23.18 21.35
C THR A 27 4.70 22.28 21.83
N ASP A 28 3.49 22.48 21.32
CA ASP A 28 2.30 21.77 21.75
C ASP A 28 2.23 20.40 21.08
N LYS A 29 2.43 19.36 21.89
CA LYS A 29 2.32 17.96 21.45
C LYS A 29 0.86 17.48 21.32
N THR A 30 -0.08 18.14 21.97
CA THR A 30 -1.51 17.78 21.94
C THR A 30 -2.07 17.88 20.52
N MET A 31 -1.64 18.88 19.75
CA MET A 31 -2.04 18.98 18.35
C MET A 31 -1.52 17.81 17.50
N LEU A 32 -0.34 17.28 17.81
CA LEU A 32 0.20 16.12 17.13
C LEU A 32 -0.63 14.86 17.43
N GLU A 33 -1.10 14.71 18.66
CA GLU A 33 -1.99 13.60 19.06
C GLU A 33 -3.32 13.67 18.29
N VAL A 34 -3.91 14.86 18.15
CA VAL A 34 -5.14 15.03 17.34
C VAL A 34 -4.88 14.68 15.87
N LEU A 35 -3.75 15.11 15.31
CA LEU A 35 -3.36 14.77 13.95
C LEU A 35 -3.12 13.26 13.79
N ASN A 36 -2.52 12.59 14.79
CA ASN A 36 -2.33 11.15 14.80
C ASN A 36 -3.65 10.38 14.80
N GLN A 37 -4.64 10.81 15.58
CA GLN A 37 -5.98 10.20 15.58
C GLN A 37 -6.66 10.30 14.20
N GLN A 38 -6.66 11.49 13.60
CA GLN A 38 -7.24 11.69 12.27
C GLN A 38 -6.46 10.91 11.21
N PHE A 39 -5.14 10.91 11.29
CA PHE A 39 -4.28 10.16 10.38
C PHE A 39 -4.54 8.66 10.48
N ALA A 40 -4.64 8.10 11.71
CA ALA A 40 -4.90 6.70 11.95
C ALA A 40 -6.19 6.22 11.29
N GLN A 41 -7.27 7.02 11.40
CA GLN A 41 -8.57 6.70 10.79
C GLN A 41 -8.47 6.52 9.28
N TYR A 42 -7.84 7.47 8.58
CA TYR A 42 -7.71 7.41 7.12
C TYR A 42 -6.63 6.42 6.69
N ALA A 43 -5.53 6.30 7.45
CA ALA A 43 -4.49 5.31 7.19
C ALA A 43 -5.06 3.89 7.23
N LEU A 44 -5.83 3.56 8.27
CA LEU A 44 -6.49 2.25 8.40
C LEU A 44 -7.41 1.97 7.22
N ASN A 45 -8.27 2.94 6.83
CA ASN A 45 -9.18 2.76 5.69
C ASN A 45 -8.42 2.47 4.39
N VAL A 46 -7.32 3.20 4.14
CA VAL A 46 -6.50 3.01 2.94
C VAL A 46 -5.78 1.66 2.98
N THR A 47 -5.22 1.27 4.13
CA THR A 47 -4.53 -0.02 4.31
C THR A 47 -5.47 -1.20 4.03
N LEU A 48 -6.64 -1.24 4.69
CA LEU A 48 -7.62 -2.31 4.50
C LEU A 48 -8.14 -2.39 3.05
N ARG A 49 -8.37 -1.24 2.41
CA ARG A 49 -8.80 -1.23 1.00
C ARG A 49 -7.69 -1.71 0.06
N ARG A 50 -6.43 -1.38 0.35
CA ARG A 50 -5.29 -1.88 -0.44
C ARG A 50 -5.11 -3.38 -0.26
N GLU A 51 -5.20 -3.89 0.96
CA GLU A 51 -5.12 -5.32 1.24
C GLU A 51 -6.17 -6.09 0.42
N GLN A 52 -7.43 -5.69 0.50
CA GLN A 52 -8.50 -6.26 -0.31
C GLN A 52 -8.22 -6.16 -1.83
N PHE A 53 -7.77 -4.99 -2.29
CA PHE A 53 -7.45 -4.78 -3.71
C PHE A 53 -6.33 -5.72 -4.20
N ILE A 54 -5.30 -5.94 -3.38
CA ILE A 54 -4.19 -6.83 -3.74
C ILE A 54 -4.64 -8.29 -3.80
N GLU A 55 -5.52 -8.72 -2.88
CA GLU A 55 -6.14 -10.05 -2.93
C GLU A 55 -6.97 -10.25 -4.21
N GLU A 56 -7.80 -9.27 -4.57
CA GLU A 56 -8.60 -9.29 -5.81
C GLU A 56 -7.70 -9.32 -7.06
N LEU A 57 -6.62 -8.51 -7.05
CA LEU A 57 -5.65 -8.44 -8.15
C LEU A 57 -4.87 -9.75 -8.30
N GLU A 58 -4.43 -10.37 -7.19
CA GLU A 58 -3.73 -11.66 -7.20
C GLU A 58 -4.62 -12.76 -7.78
N ALA A 59 -5.88 -12.84 -7.37
CA ALA A 59 -6.83 -13.82 -7.87
C ALA A 59 -7.02 -13.75 -9.40
N LEU A 60 -6.87 -12.57 -10.00
CA LEU A 60 -6.90 -12.38 -11.46
C LEU A 60 -5.52 -12.59 -12.10
N ALA A 61 -4.45 -12.11 -11.49
CA ALA A 61 -3.10 -12.15 -12.05
C ALA A 61 -2.53 -13.57 -12.11
N GLN A 62 -2.80 -14.39 -11.10
CA GLN A 62 -2.26 -15.75 -11.00
C GLN A 62 -2.65 -16.64 -12.20
N PRO A 63 -3.94 -16.79 -12.57
CA PRO A 63 -4.30 -17.62 -13.73
C PRO A 63 -3.77 -17.05 -15.05
N ILE A 64 -3.67 -15.73 -15.20
CA ILE A 64 -3.06 -15.08 -16.37
C ILE A 64 -1.57 -15.46 -16.45
N HIS A 65 -0.85 -15.33 -15.35
CA HIS A 65 0.59 -15.67 -15.28
C HIS A 65 0.85 -17.14 -15.60
N VAL A 66 0.07 -18.04 -15.01
CA VAL A 66 0.13 -19.49 -15.30
C VAL A 66 -0.12 -19.75 -16.78
N GLY A 67 -1.09 -19.08 -17.41
CA GLY A 67 -1.36 -19.18 -18.84
C GLY A 67 -0.20 -18.72 -19.72
N ILE A 68 0.37 -17.55 -19.43
CA ILE A 68 1.50 -16.97 -20.20
C ILE A 68 2.75 -17.85 -20.08
N THR A 69 3.02 -18.42 -18.90
CA THR A 69 4.20 -19.23 -18.64
C THR A 69 4.02 -20.72 -18.98
N ASN A 70 2.90 -21.11 -19.61
CA ASN A 70 2.56 -22.51 -19.90
C ASN A 70 2.67 -23.39 -18.65
N GLN A 71 2.09 -22.97 -17.54
CA GLN A 71 2.03 -23.66 -16.26
C GLN A 71 3.41 -23.91 -15.60
N ARG A 72 4.43 -23.16 -15.98
CA ARG A 72 5.79 -23.31 -15.42
C ARG A 72 6.02 -22.49 -14.17
N GLU A 73 5.26 -21.42 -14.01
CA GLU A 73 5.46 -20.45 -12.94
C GLU A 73 4.14 -20.13 -12.25
N THR A 74 4.22 -19.93 -10.94
CA THR A 74 3.14 -19.39 -10.11
C THR A 74 3.49 -17.98 -9.69
N LEU A 75 2.51 -17.09 -9.65
CA LEU A 75 2.67 -15.71 -9.19
C LEU A 75 1.90 -15.51 -7.89
N SER A 76 2.52 -14.89 -6.90
CA SER A 76 1.82 -14.39 -5.72
C SER A 76 2.17 -12.93 -5.45
N LEU A 77 1.18 -12.19 -4.95
CA LEU A 77 1.30 -10.79 -4.57
C LEU A 77 1.20 -10.68 -3.05
N THR A 78 2.03 -9.86 -2.43
CA THR A 78 2.01 -9.65 -0.99
C THR A 78 1.97 -8.16 -0.68
N TYR A 79 0.93 -7.71 0.00
CA TYR A 79 0.90 -6.35 0.52
C TYR A 79 1.82 -6.25 1.74
N LEU A 80 2.69 -5.25 1.73
CA LEU A 80 3.71 -5.02 2.76
C LEU A 80 3.43 -3.69 3.48
N PRO A 81 2.48 -3.67 4.44
CA PRO A 81 2.15 -2.46 5.17
C PRO A 81 3.28 -2.07 6.13
N SER A 82 3.56 -0.77 6.21
CA SER A 82 4.50 -0.19 7.17
C SER A 82 3.95 -0.19 8.60
N ILE A 83 2.63 -0.14 8.75
CA ILE A 83 1.90 -0.36 10.00
C ILE A 83 1.39 -1.80 9.99
N LYS A 84 2.06 -2.68 10.73
CA LYS A 84 1.68 -4.09 10.81
C LYS A 84 0.58 -4.26 11.84
N LEU A 85 -0.61 -4.63 11.38
CA LEU A 85 -1.73 -5.00 12.23
C LEU A 85 -1.57 -6.45 12.69
N SER A 86 -1.97 -6.72 13.93
CA SER A 86 -1.81 -8.06 14.52
C SER A 86 -2.73 -9.11 13.89
N ASP A 87 -3.95 -8.70 13.56
CA ASP A 87 -4.97 -9.55 12.95
C ASP A 87 -6.05 -8.67 12.31
N THR A 88 -6.09 -8.63 10.97
CA THR A 88 -7.05 -7.82 10.20
C THR A 88 -8.49 -8.31 10.27
N SER A 89 -8.74 -9.49 10.85
CA SER A 89 -10.10 -10.00 11.11
C SER A 89 -10.80 -9.33 12.30
N LYS A 90 -10.06 -8.57 13.13
CA LYS A 90 -10.60 -7.80 14.24
C LYS A 90 -11.60 -6.74 13.77
N ASN A 91 -12.45 -6.30 14.68
CA ASN A 91 -13.34 -5.20 14.37
C ASN A 91 -12.56 -3.89 14.14
N LYS A 92 -13.13 -2.99 13.34
CA LYS A 92 -12.47 -1.76 12.91
C LYS A 92 -12.04 -0.84 14.07
N SER A 93 -12.77 -0.87 15.20
CA SER A 93 -12.42 -0.06 16.38
C SER A 93 -11.13 -0.57 17.03
N GLU A 94 -11.01 -1.90 17.19
CA GLU A 94 -9.79 -2.51 17.74
C GLU A 94 -8.57 -2.27 16.85
N LEU A 95 -8.74 -2.36 15.53
CA LEU A 95 -7.68 -2.04 14.57
C LEU A 95 -7.27 -0.57 14.63
N LEU A 96 -8.23 0.33 14.81
CA LEU A 96 -7.95 1.77 14.94
C LEU A 96 -7.14 2.05 16.21
N ASP A 97 -7.52 1.46 17.34
CA ASP A 97 -6.80 1.60 18.60
C ASP A 97 -5.35 1.05 18.49
N GLU A 98 -5.17 -0.05 17.76
CA GLU A 98 -3.86 -0.63 17.47
C GLU A 98 -3.01 0.34 16.64
N VAL A 99 -3.56 0.94 15.57
CA VAL A 99 -2.86 1.94 14.75
C VAL A 99 -2.47 3.16 15.59
N ILE A 100 -3.38 3.69 16.41
CA ILE A 100 -3.11 4.84 17.28
C ILE A 100 -1.98 4.52 18.27
N THR A 101 -2.00 3.35 18.87
CA THR A 101 -0.95 2.89 19.79
C THR A 101 0.42 2.87 19.10
N LEU A 102 0.51 2.25 17.93
CA LEU A 102 1.75 2.19 17.14
C LEU A 102 2.25 3.60 16.74
N LEU A 103 1.36 4.50 16.31
CA LEU A 103 1.74 5.86 15.97
C LEU A 103 2.27 6.64 17.17
N ASN A 104 1.72 6.43 18.36
CA ASN A 104 2.20 7.05 19.59
C ASN A 104 3.58 6.53 20.01
N GLU A 105 3.83 5.22 19.84
CA GLU A 105 5.16 4.63 20.07
C GLU A 105 6.24 5.23 19.16
N TYR A 106 5.88 5.53 17.91
CA TYR A 106 6.80 6.08 16.92
C TYR A 106 6.90 7.61 16.94
N GLN A 107 6.04 8.29 17.70
CA GLN A 107 5.90 9.76 17.71
C GLN A 107 7.24 10.48 17.93
N GLN A 108 8.06 10.02 18.88
CA GLN A 108 9.34 10.67 19.16
C GLN A 108 10.29 10.59 17.95
N ARG A 109 10.37 9.43 17.27
CA ARG A 109 11.17 9.26 16.06
C ARG A 109 10.71 10.16 14.92
N GLU A 110 9.40 10.35 14.78
CA GLU A 110 8.82 11.23 13.76
C GLU A 110 9.13 12.70 14.06
N MET A 111 9.09 13.11 15.33
CA MET A 111 9.51 14.46 15.75
C MET A 111 11.00 14.70 15.46
N ASP A 112 11.87 13.77 15.81
CA ASP A 112 13.31 13.88 15.59
C ASP A 112 13.66 14.01 14.09
N ARG A 113 12.93 13.30 13.23
CA ARG A 113 13.12 13.31 11.78
C ARG A 113 12.26 14.33 11.02
N ALA A 114 11.34 15.01 11.72
CA ALA A 114 10.39 15.99 11.17
C ALA A 114 9.56 15.46 9.98
N VAL A 115 9.26 14.16 9.97
CA VAL A 115 8.50 13.50 8.90
C VAL A 115 7.73 12.29 9.43
N CYS A 116 6.55 12.06 8.88
CA CYS A 116 5.77 10.85 9.14
C CYS A 116 6.50 9.63 8.55
N LEU A 117 6.79 8.65 9.39
CA LEU A 117 7.60 7.48 9.04
C LEU A 117 6.75 6.24 8.74
N TYR A 118 5.50 6.21 9.15
CA TYR A 118 4.62 5.04 9.08
C TYR A 118 3.27 5.42 8.48
N GLY A 119 2.69 4.52 7.72
CA GLY A 119 1.39 4.69 7.07
C GLY A 119 1.43 4.34 5.58
N PRO A 120 0.27 4.32 4.90
CA PRO A 120 0.12 3.89 3.51
C PRO A 120 1.08 4.51 2.48
N HIS A 121 1.68 5.65 2.75
CA HIS A 121 2.71 6.27 1.90
C HIS A 121 4.10 5.61 2.00
N ARG A 122 4.26 4.66 2.91
CA ARG A 122 5.48 3.88 3.15
C ARG A 122 5.30 2.39 2.87
N ASP A 123 4.09 2.01 2.50
CA ASP A 123 3.79 0.62 2.19
C ASP A 123 4.39 0.22 0.85
N ASP A 124 4.61 -1.06 0.70
CA ASP A 124 5.20 -1.65 -0.51
C ASP A 124 4.37 -2.87 -0.96
N LEU A 125 4.72 -3.42 -2.11
CA LEU A 125 4.10 -4.58 -2.72
C LEU A 125 5.19 -5.57 -3.12
N GLY A 126 5.11 -6.79 -2.60
CA GLY A 126 5.98 -7.90 -2.96
C GLY A 126 5.40 -8.72 -4.11
N PHE A 127 6.27 -9.20 -4.98
CA PHE A 127 5.94 -10.07 -6.11
C PHE A 127 6.81 -11.33 -6.01
N ASN A 128 6.18 -12.49 -5.84
CA ASN A 128 6.91 -13.75 -5.79
C ASN A 128 6.55 -14.63 -7.00
N VAL A 129 7.58 -15.16 -7.65
CA VAL A 129 7.46 -16.15 -8.71
C VAL A 129 8.08 -17.45 -8.19
N ASN A 130 7.30 -18.52 -8.11
CA ASN A 130 7.72 -19.80 -7.53
C ASN A 130 8.32 -19.63 -6.12
N ASP A 131 7.66 -18.86 -5.27
CA ASP A 131 8.05 -18.54 -3.89
C ASP A 131 9.35 -17.72 -3.74
N MET A 132 9.90 -17.20 -4.83
CA MET A 132 11.08 -16.35 -4.81
C MET A 132 10.71 -14.90 -5.21
N ASP A 133 11.26 -13.94 -4.48
CA ASP A 133 11.06 -12.52 -4.80
C ASP A 133 11.53 -12.20 -6.23
N ALA A 134 10.57 -11.86 -7.09
CA ALA A 134 10.82 -11.60 -8.50
C ALA A 134 11.66 -10.35 -8.75
N GLN A 135 11.61 -9.38 -7.84
CA GLN A 135 12.39 -8.15 -7.96
C GLN A 135 13.87 -8.41 -7.72
N THR A 136 14.21 -9.22 -6.73
CA THR A 136 15.59 -9.49 -6.32
C THR A 136 16.21 -10.65 -7.08
N TYR A 137 15.44 -11.71 -7.33
CA TYR A 137 15.95 -12.99 -7.85
C TYR A 137 15.39 -13.37 -9.22
N GLY A 138 14.35 -12.68 -9.69
CA GLY A 138 13.73 -12.97 -10.97
C GLY A 138 14.64 -12.62 -12.15
N SER A 139 14.65 -13.49 -13.16
CA SER A 139 15.26 -13.17 -14.47
C SER A 139 14.50 -11.99 -15.11
N GLN A 140 15.14 -11.32 -16.08
CA GLN A 140 14.48 -10.23 -16.83
C GLN A 140 13.18 -10.70 -17.50
N GLY A 141 13.17 -11.96 -18.02
CA GLY A 141 11.96 -12.55 -18.58
C GLY A 141 10.85 -12.72 -17.55
N GLN A 142 11.17 -13.23 -16.36
CA GLN A 142 10.21 -13.36 -15.25
C GLN A 142 9.66 -12.00 -14.79
N GLN A 143 10.52 -11.00 -14.66
CA GLN A 143 10.07 -9.65 -14.28
C GLN A 143 9.11 -9.04 -15.32
N ARG A 144 9.41 -9.19 -16.64
CA ARG A 144 8.55 -8.73 -17.73
C ARG A 144 7.21 -9.49 -17.74
N THR A 145 7.24 -10.82 -17.61
CA THR A 145 6.04 -11.64 -17.58
C THR A 145 5.16 -11.31 -16.37
N THR A 146 5.77 -11.10 -15.21
CA THR A 146 5.08 -10.64 -13.99
C THR A 146 4.39 -9.31 -14.21
N ALA A 147 5.11 -8.32 -14.74
CA ALA A 147 4.55 -7.00 -15.03
C ALA A 147 3.39 -7.07 -16.03
N LEU A 148 3.51 -7.89 -17.08
CA LEU A 148 2.44 -8.08 -18.05
C LEU A 148 1.21 -8.76 -17.42
N SER A 149 1.41 -9.80 -16.60
CA SER A 149 0.32 -10.50 -15.91
C SER A 149 -0.48 -9.57 -15.02
N ILE A 150 0.22 -8.70 -14.27
CA ILE A 150 -0.40 -7.71 -13.39
C ILE A 150 -1.17 -6.66 -14.21
N LYS A 151 -0.60 -6.17 -15.30
CA LYS A 151 -1.28 -5.19 -16.16
C LYS A 151 -2.55 -5.76 -16.79
N LEU A 152 -2.54 -7.01 -17.22
CA LEU A 152 -3.73 -7.68 -17.72
C LEU A 152 -4.78 -7.88 -16.61
N ALA A 153 -4.35 -8.24 -15.41
CA ALA A 153 -5.24 -8.36 -14.24
C ALA A 153 -5.86 -7.02 -13.84
N GLU A 154 -5.10 -5.91 -13.88
CA GLU A 154 -5.63 -4.56 -13.65
C GLU A 154 -6.75 -4.21 -14.66
N ILE A 155 -6.60 -4.60 -15.93
CA ILE A 155 -7.61 -4.38 -16.97
C ILE A 155 -8.89 -5.17 -16.67
N GLU A 156 -8.74 -6.45 -16.30
CA GLU A 156 -9.89 -7.27 -15.92
C GLU A 156 -10.60 -6.71 -14.69
N LEU A 157 -9.85 -6.26 -13.69
CA LEU A 157 -10.40 -5.66 -12.49
C LEU A 157 -11.16 -4.35 -12.81
N MET A 158 -10.62 -3.51 -13.70
CA MET A 158 -11.30 -2.31 -14.18
C MET A 158 -12.60 -2.65 -14.92
N ASN A 159 -12.59 -3.68 -15.77
CA ASN A 159 -13.79 -4.15 -16.45
C ASN A 159 -14.85 -4.65 -15.46
N ILE A 160 -14.46 -5.36 -14.41
CA ILE A 160 -15.38 -5.83 -13.35
C ILE A 160 -15.99 -4.63 -12.60
N GLU A 161 -15.21 -3.60 -12.29
CA GLU A 161 -15.68 -2.46 -11.51
C GLU A 161 -16.48 -1.44 -12.33
N VAL A 162 -16.11 -1.20 -13.59
CA VAL A 162 -16.66 -0.13 -14.44
C VAL A 162 -17.57 -0.67 -15.55
N GLY A 163 -17.42 -1.95 -15.93
CA GLY A 163 -18.18 -2.58 -17.01
C GLY A 163 -17.63 -2.29 -18.41
N GLU A 164 -16.44 -1.68 -18.51
CA GLU A 164 -15.80 -1.34 -19.79
C GLU A 164 -14.30 -1.66 -19.73
N TYR A 165 -13.76 -2.18 -20.83
CA TYR A 165 -12.33 -2.41 -20.96
C TYR A 165 -11.59 -1.11 -21.29
N PRO A 166 -10.53 -0.75 -20.57
CA PRO A 166 -9.67 0.36 -20.92
C PRO A 166 -8.86 0.04 -22.20
N ILE A 167 -8.44 1.07 -22.91
CA ILE A 167 -7.51 0.93 -24.04
C ILE A 167 -6.10 0.70 -23.47
N LEU A 168 -5.53 -0.47 -23.75
CA LEU A 168 -4.16 -0.79 -23.36
C LEU A 168 -3.16 -0.36 -24.43
N LEU A 169 -2.24 0.53 -24.07
CA LEU A 169 -1.10 0.88 -24.90
C LEU A 169 0.12 0.09 -24.42
N LEU A 170 0.59 -0.84 -25.24
CA LEU A 170 1.80 -1.63 -25.00
C LEU A 170 2.95 -1.03 -25.80
N ASP A 171 3.99 -0.58 -25.12
CA ASP A 171 5.25 -0.13 -25.70
C ASP A 171 6.35 -1.11 -25.29
N ASP A 172 7.09 -1.67 -26.26
CA ASP A 172 8.24 -2.57 -26.10
C ASP A 172 8.07 -3.81 -25.20
N VAL A 173 6.85 -4.32 -25.05
CA VAL A 173 6.59 -5.51 -24.19
C VAL A 173 7.04 -6.82 -24.84
N LEU A 174 7.23 -6.84 -26.16
CA LEU A 174 7.50 -8.05 -26.95
C LEU A 174 8.89 -8.09 -27.61
N SER A 175 9.77 -7.16 -27.25
CA SER A 175 11.16 -7.14 -27.78
C SER A 175 12.11 -7.97 -26.91
#